data_a303411e910aa94a483e82749e95f1be
#
_entry.id   a303411e910aa94a483e82749e95f1be
#
_cell.length_a   1.000
_cell.length_b   1.000
_cell.length_c   1.000
_cell.angle_alpha   90.00
_cell.angle_beta   90.00
_cell.angle_gamma   90.00
#
_symmetry.space_group_name_H-M   'P 1'
#
loop_
_entity.id
_entity.type
_entity.pdbx_description
1 polymer ?
#
loop_
_entity_poly.entity_id
_entity_poly.type
_entity_poly.pdbx_seq_one_letter_code
_entity_poly.pdbx_strand_id
1 'polypeptide(L)'
;NGIENFFKTQITVFDQAVQFEKSLHDDLDCIAENEEAHKALNSIRLITMVQTGSKFNYNRIRELNPLMDTVRTAHDKMLEEKRVEILETVRQCMEATHTAANGDSKVSHLIEKSDRYFSQCKEKIAELKSLALLDAMFLPMCQYKDDTVDNIESVLAPPVPKPQVQPTQSGKEQATVKKKVVRAYNRQVVFQAKTLQTDADIDDYVEKIRSQLKQLLKNCDEIKLN
;
A
#
# COMPACT_ATOMS: atom_id res chain seq x y z
N ASN A 1 -16.60 40.64 30.66
CA ASN A 1 -15.39 40.36 29.85
C ASN A 1 -14.66 39.02 30.18
N GLY A 2 -14.50 38.63 31.49
CA GLY A 2 -13.82 37.38 31.84
C GLY A 2 -14.61 36.12 31.50
N ILE A 3 -15.92 36.13 31.74
CA ILE A 3 -16.83 35.03 31.45
C ILE A 3 -16.97 34.79 29.94
N GLU A 4 -17.10 35.84 29.15
CA GLU A 4 -17.14 35.71 27.67
C GLU A 4 -15.88 35.13 27.11
N ASN A 5 -14.70 35.53 27.58
CA ASN A 5 -13.43 34.99 27.17
C ASN A 5 -13.29 33.52 27.54
N PHE A 6 -13.76 33.13 28.74
CA PHE A 6 -13.79 31.76 29.16
C PHE A 6 -14.63 30.87 28.21
N PHE A 7 -15.87 31.30 27.90
CA PHE A 7 -16.73 30.54 26.99
C PHE A 7 -16.13 30.46 25.55
N LYS A 8 -15.58 31.54 25.03
CA LYS A 8 -14.91 31.54 23.73
C LYS A 8 -13.77 30.55 23.69
N THR A 9 -12.92 30.49 24.71
CA THR A 9 -11.84 29.55 24.84
C THR A 9 -12.33 28.10 24.87
N GLN A 10 -13.38 27.80 25.61
CA GLN A 10 -13.96 26.47 25.73
C GLN A 10 -14.57 25.99 24.39
N ILE A 11 -15.28 26.89 23.69
CA ILE A 11 -15.81 26.57 22.33
C ILE A 11 -14.68 26.26 21.37
N THR A 12 -13.61 27.07 21.40
CA THR A 12 -12.45 26.85 20.52
C THR A 12 -11.80 25.47 20.78
N VAL A 13 -11.62 25.09 22.05
CA VAL A 13 -11.04 23.77 22.39
C VAL A 13 -11.96 22.64 21.93
N PHE A 14 -13.28 22.80 22.10
CA PHE A 14 -14.24 21.81 21.63
C PHE A 14 -14.20 21.64 20.10
N ASP A 15 -14.22 22.74 19.36
CA ASP A 15 -14.14 22.71 17.89
C ASP A 15 -12.82 22.09 17.41
N GLN A 16 -11.72 22.41 18.08
CA GLN A 16 -10.41 21.80 17.80
C GLN A 16 -10.45 20.28 18.01
N ALA A 17 -11.07 19.80 19.07
CA ALA A 17 -11.18 18.36 19.34
C ALA A 17 -12.04 17.65 18.27
N VAL A 18 -13.14 18.27 17.81
CA VAL A 18 -13.96 17.73 16.72
C VAL A 18 -13.18 17.66 15.41
N GLN A 19 -12.40 18.70 15.09
CA GLN A 19 -11.56 18.70 13.87
C GLN A 19 -10.40 17.71 13.98
N PHE A 20 -9.78 17.61 15.16
CA PHE A 20 -8.73 16.65 15.45
C PHE A 20 -9.21 15.20 15.24
N GLU A 21 -10.35 14.82 15.79
CA GLU A 21 -10.94 13.50 15.57
C GLU A 21 -11.17 13.20 14.08
N LYS A 22 -11.71 14.18 13.34
CA LYS A 22 -11.91 14.04 11.88
C LYS A 22 -10.61 13.86 11.12
N SER A 23 -9.55 14.52 11.54
CA SER A 23 -8.24 14.42 10.88
C SER A 23 -7.57 13.05 11.03
N LEU A 24 -8.00 12.27 12.03
CA LEU A 24 -7.49 10.92 12.29
C LEU A 24 -8.35 9.81 11.67
N HIS A 25 -9.37 10.18 10.87
CA HIS A 25 -10.36 9.21 10.36
C HIS A 25 -9.72 8.01 9.65
N ASP A 26 -8.73 8.26 8.83
CA ASP A 26 -8.06 7.22 8.03
C ASP A 26 -7.10 6.35 8.86
N ASP A 27 -6.67 6.84 10.03
CA ASP A 27 -5.68 6.19 10.89
C ASP A 27 -6.32 5.51 12.13
N LEU A 28 -7.65 5.44 12.21
CA LEU A 28 -8.37 4.94 13.40
C LEU A 28 -8.00 3.50 13.74
N ASP A 29 -7.84 2.65 12.74
CA ASP A 29 -7.50 1.23 12.95
C ASP A 29 -6.08 1.11 13.53
N CYS A 30 -5.14 1.90 13.03
CA CYS A 30 -3.77 1.93 13.56
C CYS A 30 -3.73 2.48 15.01
N ILE A 31 -4.51 3.55 15.29
CA ILE A 31 -4.60 4.13 16.65
C ILE A 31 -5.21 3.12 17.62
N ALA A 32 -6.14 2.26 17.17
CA ALA A 32 -6.76 1.24 17.99
C ALA A 32 -5.76 0.19 18.54
N GLU A 33 -4.62 0.00 17.87
CA GLU A 33 -3.55 -0.88 18.33
C GLU A 33 -2.80 -0.31 19.56
N ASN A 34 -2.84 1.02 19.77
CA ASN A 34 -2.27 1.67 20.93
C ASN A 34 -3.35 1.90 22.00
N GLU A 35 -3.32 1.10 23.07
CA GLU A 35 -4.35 1.09 24.11
C GLU A 35 -4.58 2.46 24.76
N GLU A 36 -3.52 3.23 25.02
CA GLU A 36 -3.58 4.55 25.66
C GLU A 36 -4.20 5.58 24.71
N ALA A 37 -3.74 5.64 23.47
CA ALA A 37 -4.28 6.52 22.44
C ALA A 37 -5.74 6.19 22.12
N HIS A 38 -6.08 4.91 22.03
CA HIS A 38 -7.46 4.44 21.81
C HIS A 38 -8.41 4.88 22.93
N LYS A 39 -8.01 4.72 24.21
CA LYS A 39 -8.78 5.18 25.37
C LYS A 39 -8.95 6.70 25.37
N ALA A 40 -7.88 7.44 25.05
CA ALA A 40 -7.93 8.89 24.98
C ALA A 40 -8.86 9.37 23.85
N LEU A 41 -8.78 8.77 22.66
CA LEU A 41 -9.65 9.09 21.53
C LEU A 41 -11.12 8.79 21.83
N ASN A 42 -11.42 7.65 22.47
CA ASN A 42 -12.78 7.33 22.89
C ASN A 42 -13.30 8.33 23.94
N SER A 43 -12.44 8.82 24.84
CA SER A 43 -12.80 9.86 25.81
C SER A 43 -13.10 11.20 25.10
N ILE A 44 -12.32 11.58 24.10
CA ILE A 44 -12.59 12.74 23.23
C ILE A 44 -13.98 12.59 22.60
N ARG A 45 -14.27 11.47 21.96
CA ARG A 45 -15.57 11.18 21.34
C ARG A 45 -16.73 11.32 22.32
N LEU A 46 -16.60 10.77 23.53
CA LEU A 46 -17.64 10.89 24.57
C LEU A 46 -17.87 12.33 25.00
N ILE A 47 -16.85 13.20 24.98
CA ILE A 47 -16.97 14.61 25.34
C ILE A 47 -17.55 15.42 24.18
N THR A 48 -17.16 15.11 22.94
CA THR A 48 -17.60 15.83 21.72
C THR A 48 -18.98 15.38 21.22
N MET A 49 -19.44 14.16 21.59
CA MET A 49 -20.80 13.72 21.26
C MET A 49 -21.84 14.55 21.97
N VAL A 50 -22.51 15.41 21.22
CA VAL A 50 -23.70 16.12 21.71
C VAL A 50 -24.89 15.17 21.67
N GLN A 51 -25.20 14.54 22.81
CA GLN A 51 -26.43 13.74 22.94
C GLN A 51 -27.62 14.67 23.19
N THR A 52 -28.59 14.64 22.29
CA THR A 52 -29.85 15.36 22.46
C THR A 52 -30.54 14.86 23.75
N GLY A 53 -30.70 15.75 24.73
CA GLY A 53 -31.38 15.45 26.01
C GLY A 53 -30.45 15.11 27.19
N SER A 54 -29.14 14.95 27.01
CA SER A 54 -28.20 14.83 28.13
C SER A 54 -27.72 16.20 28.60
N LYS A 55 -27.52 16.35 29.90
CA LYS A 55 -26.84 17.55 30.43
C LYS A 55 -25.40 17.50 30.01
N PHE A 56 -25.00 18.35 29.05
CA PHE A 56 -23.63 18.48 28.62
C PHE A 56 -22.74 18.90 29.79
N ASN A 57 -21.68 18.12 30.08
CA ASN A 57 -20.78 18.43 31.18
C ASN A 57 -19.65 19.34 30.72
N TYR A 58 -19.86 20.64 30.76
CA TYR A 58 -18.88 21.66 30.38
C TYR A 58 -17.53 21.51 31.12
N ASN A 59 -17.52 20.93 32.33
CA ASN A 59 -16.30 20.75 33.10
C ASN A 59 -15.31 19.76 32.41
N ARG A 60 -15.80 18.90 31.54
CA ARG A 60 -14.97 17.93 30.82
C ARG A 60 -14.25 18.51 29.62
N ILE A 61 -14.65 19.68 29.11
CA ILE A 61 -13.97 20.34 27.99
C ILE A 61 -12.47 20.57 28.28
N ARG A 62 -12.14 20.88 29.53
CA ARG A 62 -10.74 21.05 29.99
C ARG A 62 -9.88 19.78 29.85
N GLU A 63 -10.52 18.60 29.77
CA GLU A 63 -9.84 17.32 29.58
C GLU A 63 -9.40 17.10 28.12
N LEU A 64 -10.00 17.83 27.17
CA LEU A 64 -9.77 17.61 25.73
C LEU A 64 -8.32 17.86 25.32
N ASN A 65 -7.69 18.95 25.77
CA ASN A 65 -6.29 19.25 25.40
C ASN A 65 -5.33 18.13 25.80
N PRO A 66 -5.25 17.69 27.07
CA PRO A 66 -4.36 16.59 27.45
C PRO A 66 -4.73 15.27 26.74
N LEU A 67 -6.01 15.00 26.46
CA LEU A 67 -6.40 13.82 25.70
C LEU A 67 -5.93 13.89 24.23
N MET A 68 -6.11 15.05 23.58
CA MET A 68 -5.58 15.25 22.22
C MET A 68 -4.06 15.14 22.17
N ASP A 69 -3.35 15.65 23.17
CA ASP A 69 -1.88 15.55 23.25
C ASP A 69 -1.42 14.10 23.42
N THR A 70 -2.14 13.30 24.22
CA THR A 70 -1.86 11.84 24.34
C THR A 70 -2.01 11.15 22.99
N VAL A 71 -3.12 11.36 22.29
CA VAL A 71 -3.34 10.74 20.96
C VAL A 71 -2.31 11.22 19.95
N ARG A 72 -2.03 12.54 19.92
CA ARG A 72 -1.05 13.13 18.99
C ARG A 72 0.33 12.53 19.21
N THR A 73 0.80 12.46 20.44
CA THR A 73 2.13 11.92 20.80
C THR A 73 2.24 10.45 20.36
N ALA A 74 1.22 9.65 20.61
CA ALA A 74 1.21 8.25 20.19
C ALA A 74 1.17 8.12 18.65
N HIS A 75 0.33 8.90 17.97
CA HIS A 75 0.24 8.91 16.51
C HIS A 75 1.55 9.35 15.85
N ASP A 76 2.17 10.42 16.33
CA ASP A 76 3.45 10.92 15.80
C ASP A 76 4.56 9.88 15.96
N LYS A 77 4.58 9.17 17.09
CA LYS A 77 5.54 8.07 17.32
C LYS A 77 5.31 6.92 16.33
N MET A 78 4.09 6.47 16.18
CA MET A 78 3.74 5.39 15.24
C MET A 78 4.05 5.79 13.79
N LEU A 79 3.79 7.05 13.44
CA LEU A 79 4.08 7.61 12.12
C LEU A 79 5.59 7.57 11.82
N GLU A 80 6.44 7.93 12.81
CA GLU A 80 7.89 7.90 12.65
C GLU A 80 8.42 6.46 12.56
N GLU A 81 7.93 5.55 13.40
CA GLU A 81 8.27 4.13 13.33
C GLU A 81 7.89 3.54 11.95
N LYS A 82 6.71 3.88 11.43
CA LYS A 82 6.26 3.44 10.11
C LYS A 82 7.08 4.03 8.98
N ARG A 83 7.48 5.30 9.07
CA ARG A 83 8.40 5.91 8.10
C ARG A 83 9.72 5.17 8.01
N VAL A 84 10.32 4.83 9.15
CA VAL A 84 11.57 4.07 9.19
C VAL A 84 11.41 2.70 8.52
N GLU A 85 10.32 1.98 8.80
CA GLU A 85 10.00 0.69 8.18
C GLU A 85 9.89 0.80 6.65
N ILE A 86 9.12 1.76 6.16
CA ILE A 86 8.88 1.94 4.72
C ILE A 86 10.17 2.43 4.02
N LEU A 87 10.97 3.31 4.65
CA LEU A 87 12.25 3.73 4.09
C LEU A 87 13.25 2.57 3.99
N GLU A 88 13.24 1.65 4.95
CA GLU A 88 14.04 0.42 4.87
C GLU A 88 13.57 -0.47 3.71
N THR A 89 12.26 -0.58 3.49
CA THR A 89 11.71 -1.28 2.31
C THR A 89 12.18 -0.63 1.00
N VAL A 90 12.17 0.70 0.90
CA VAL A 90 12.70 1.42 -0.27
C VAL A 90 14.18 1.07 -0.49
N ARG A 91 14.99 1.05 0.58
CA ARG A 91 16.41 0.69 0.50
C ARG A 91 16.59 -0.72 -0.05
N GLN A 92 15.82 -1.69 0.46
CA GLN A 92 15.86 -3.10 0.01
C GLN A 92 15.42 -3.23 -1.45
N CYS A 93 14.39 -2.50 -1.87
CA CYS A 93 13.94 -2.50 -3.26
C CYS A 93 15.01 -1.95 -4.21
N MET A 94 15.67 -0.85 -3.84
CA MET A 94 16.79 -0.29 -4.61
C MET A 94 17.95 -1.29 -4.71
N GLU A 95 18.35 -1.88 -3.59
CA GLU A 95 19.44 -2.86 -3.55
C GLU A 95 19.14 -4.09 -4.42
N ALA A 96 17.91 -4.57 -4.41
CA ALA A 96 17.48 -5.70 -5.26
C ALA A 96 17.59 -5.36 -6.76
N THR A 97 17.17 -4.16 -7.19
CA THR A 97 17.29 -3.74 -8.60
C THR A 97 18.74 -3.56 -9.02
N HIS A 98 19.60 -2.98 -8.18
CA HIS A 98 21.02 -2.85 -8.43
C HIS A 98 21.72 -4.22 -8.49
N THR A 99 21.36 -5.15 -7.61
CA THR A 99 21.89 -6.51 -7.58
C THR A 99 21.52 -7.27 -8.87
N ALA A 100 20.27 -7.16 -9.32
CA ALA A 100 19.82 -7.79 -10.57
C ALA A 100 20.58 -7.24 -11.80
N ALA A 101 20.91 -5.95 -11.81
CA ALA A 101 21.65 -5.33 -12.89
C ALA A 101 23.12 -5.75 -12.92
N ASN A 102 23.69 -6.14 -11.78
CA ASN A 102 25.10 -6.58 -11.63
C ASN A 102 26.13 -5.67 -12.34
N GLY A 103 25.84 -4.36 -12.42
CA GLY A 103 26.70 -3.36 -13.07
C GLY A 103 26.74 -3.42 -14.60
N ASP A 104 25.87 -4.18 -15.26
CA ASP A 104 25.84 -4.26 -16.73
C ASP A 104 25.32 -2.96 -17.35
N SER A 105 26.11 -2.37 -18.25
CA SER A 105 25.79 -1.11 -18.92
C SER A 105 24.53 -1.16 -19.79
N LYS A 106 24.12 -2.34 -20.24
CA LYS A 106 22.90 -2.52 -21.06
C LYS A 106 21.63 -2.13 -20.34
N VAL A 107 21.63 -2.22 -19.01
CA VAL A 107 20.47 -1.95 -18.15
C VAL A 107 20.59 -0.66 -17.34
N SER A 108 21.65 0.14 -17.55
CA SER A 108 21.88 1.41 -16.81
C SER A 108 20.67 2.33 -16.83
N HIS A 109 19.96 2.44 -17.96
CA HIS A 109 18.77 3.27 -18.08
C HIS A 109 17.60 2.78 -17.21
N LEU A 110 17.49 1.47 -16.95
CA LEU A 110 16.47 0.89 -16.05
C LEU A 110 16.82 1.23 -14.60
N ILE A 111 18.10 1.17 -14.24
CA ILE A 111 18.57 1.54 -12.90
C ILE A 111 18.35 3.02 -12.64
N GLU A 112 18.74 3.91 -13.57
CA GLU A 112 18.49 5.36 -13.43
C GLU A 112 17.00 5.68 -13.23
N LYS A 113 16.12 5.00 -13.98
CA LYS A 113 14.68 5.14 -13.84
C LYS A 113 14.19 4.65 -12.48
N SER A 114 14.72 3.52 -12.02
CA SER A 114 14.40 2.93 -10.71
C SER A 114 14.82 3.84 -9.58
N ASP A 115 16.05 4.34 -9.61
CA ASP A 115 16.59 5.25 -8.60
C ASP A 115 15.77 6.54 -8.50
N ARG A 116 15.35 7.09 -9.64
CA ARG A 116 14.48 8.26 -9.68
C ARG A 116 13.12 7.98 -9.04
N TYR A 117 12.51 6.83 -9.36
CA TYR A 117 11.23 6.43 -8.77
C TYR A 117 11.34 6.29 -7.23
N PHE A 118 12.35 5.57 -6.75
CA PHE A 118 12.52 5.38 -5.31
C PHE A 118 12.94 6.66 -4.58
N SER A 119 13.65 7.57 -5.23
CA SER A 119 13.91 8.91 -4.67
C SER A 119 12.61 9.69 -4.49
N GLN A 120 11.70 9.67 -5.46
CA GLN A 120 10.37 10.28 -5.33
C GLN A 120 9.53 9.61 -4.24
N CYS A 121 9.66 8.30 -4.05
CA CYS A 121 9.00 7.60 -2.93
C CYS A 121 9.53 8.10 -1.58
N LYS A 122 10.84 8.29 -1.42
CA LYS A 122 11.43 8.84 -0.18
C LYS A 122 10.90 10.25 0.14
N GLU A 123 10.82 11.12 -0.87
CA GLU A 123 10.27 12.47 -0.71
C GLU A 123 8.79 12.40 -0.24
N LYS A 124 7.97 11.58 -0.90
CA LYS A 124 6.57 11.39 -0.50
C LYS A 124 6.43 10.85 0.92
N ILE A 125 7.23 9.85 1.31
CA ILE A 125 7.21 9.26 2.65
C ILE A 125 7.48 10.35 3.71
N ALA A 126 8.40 11.27 3.45
CA ALA A 126 8.73 12.36 4.37
C ALA A 126 7.55 13.36 4.56
N GLU A 127 6.73 13.55 3.53
CA GLU A 127 5.62 14.51 3.54
C GLU A 127 4.30 13.94 4.10
N LEU A 128 4.12 12.61 4.01
CA LEU A 128 2.89 11.94 4.46
C LEU A 128 2.70 12.02 5.97
N LYS A 129 1.48 12.36 6.39
CA LYS A 129 1.07 12.50 7.79
C LYS A 129 0.00 11.49 8.22
N SER A 130 -0.29 10.50 7.40
CA SER A 130 -1.24 9.43 7.67
C SER A 130 -0.55 8.08 7.61
N LEU A 131 -0.79 7.23 8.61
CA LEU A 131 -0.31 5.86 8.70
C LEU A 131 -0.88 5.00 7.57
N ALA A 132 -2.18 5.15 7.29
CA ALA A 132 -2.85 4.42 6.21
C ALA A 132 -2.25 4.75 4.83
N LEU A 133 -1.90 6.01 4.59
CA LEU A 133 -1.26 6.41 3.34
C LEU A 133 0.17 5.89 3.22
N LEU A 134 0.92 5.80 4.32
CA LEU A 134 2.23 5.16 4.35
C LEU A 134 2.13 3.67 4.02
N ASP A 135 1.18 2.96 4.65
CA ASP A 135 0.95 1.54 4.37
C ASP A 135 0.58 1.31 2.90
N ALA A 136 -0.24 2.18 2.32
CA ALA A 136 -0.63 2.10 0.92
C ALA A 136 0.55 2.23 -0.07
N MET A 137 1.69 2.78 0.35
CA MET A 137 2.89 2.87 -0.50
C MET A 137 3.64 1.56 -0.63
N PHE A 138 3.51 0.63 0.33
CA PHE A 138 4.30 -0.60 0.37
C PHE A 138 4.14 -1.45 -0.89
N LEU A 139 2.90 -1.81 -1.22
CA LEU A 139 2.62 -2.73 -2.32
C LEU A 139 3.04 -2.18 -3.70
N PRO A 140 2.72 -0.91 -4.08
CA PRO A 140 3.19 -0.35 -5.35
C PRO A 140 4.71 -0.30 -5.48
N MET A 141 5.45 -0.05 -4.40
CA MET A 141 6.91 -0.04 -4.42
C MET A 141 7.48 -1.43 -4.67
N CYS A 142 6.95 -2.46 -3.99
CA CYS A 142 7.36 -3.84 -4.20
C CYS A 142 7.07 -4.31 -5.62
N GLN A 143 5.91 -3.99 -6.17
CA GLN A 143 5.55 -4.31 -7.55
C GLN A 143 6.47 -3.62 -8.56
N TYR A 144 6.74 -2.33 -8.37
CA TYR A 144 7.66 -1.62 -9.25
C TYR A 144 9.07 -2.22 -9.24
N LYS A 145 9.55 -2.65 -8.06
CA LYS A 145 10.82 -3.39 -7.93
C LYS A 145 10.76 -4.70 -8.73
N ASP A 146 9.70 -5.51 -8.56
CA ASP A 146 9.57 -6.81 -9.24
C ASP A 146 9.53 -6.61 -10.76
N ASP A 147 8.72 -5.69 -11.27
CA ASP A 147 8.65 -5.35 -12.69
C ASP A 147 10.01 -4.87 -13.24
N THR A 148 10.76 -4.12 -12.44
CA THR A 148 12.07 -3.62 -12.85
C THR A 148 13.10 -4.76 -12.91
N VAL A 149 13.10 -5.66 -11.93
CA VAL A 149 13.97 -6.85 -11.91
C VAL A 149 13.68 -7.76 -13.10
N ASP A 150 12.40 -8.06 -13.36
CA ASP A 150 11.99 -8.88 -14.51
C ASP A 150 12.44 -8.26 -15.85
N ASN A 151 12.34 -6.93 -15.98
CA ASN A 151 12.82 -6.23 -17.16
C ASN A 151 14.34 -6.32 -17.30
N ILE A 152 15.09 -6.16 -16.22
CA ILE A 152 16.55 -6.30 -16.21
C ILE A 152 16.96 -7.71 -16.64
N GLU A 153 16.36 -8.73 -16.02
CA GLU A 153 16.63 -10.13 -16.35
C GLU A 153 16.31 -10.45 -17.82
N SER A 154 15.21 -9.91 -18.33
CA SER A 154 14.81 -10.07 -19.73
C SER A 154 15.82 -9.47 -20.72
N VAL A 155 16.43 -8.31 -20.39
CA VAL A 155 17.45 -7.65 -21.20
C VAL A 155 18.79 -8.39 -21.15
N LEU A 156 19.13 -8.93 -19.96
CA LEU A 156 20.38 -9.65 -19.72
C LEU A 156 20.32 -11.11 -20.17
N ALA A 157 19.12 -11.67 -20.40
CA ALA A 157 18.96 -13.05 -20.86
C ALA A 157 19.73 -13.28 -22.18
N PRO A 158 20.49 -14.38 -22.30
CA PRO A 158 21.17 -14.69 -23.52
C PRO A 158 20.16 -14.81 -24.67
N PRO A 159 20.51 -14.31 -25.89
CA PRO A 159 19.62 -14.41 -27.04
C PRO A 159 19.27 -15.87 -27.27
N VAL A 160 17.99 -16.19 -27.28
CA VAL A 160 17.51 -17.54 -27.63
C VAL A 160 18.09 -17.87 -29.00
N PRO A 161 18.87 -18.96 -29.16
CA PRO A 161 19.45 -19.32 -30.44
C PRO A 161 18.33 -19.47 -31.45
N LYS A 162 18.34 -18.62 -32.50
CA LYS A 162 17.44 -18.80 -33.65
C LYS A 162 17.66 -20.20 -34.19
N PRO A 163 16.63 -21.02 -34.41
CA PRO A 163 16.80 -22.31 -35.03
C PRO A 163 17.49 -22.08 -36.37
N GLN A 164 18.71 -22.58 -36.50
CA GLN A 164 19.42 -22.61 -37.78
C GLN A 164 18.58 -23.50 -38.69
N VAL A 165 17.95 -22.90 -39.67
CA VAL A 165 17.33 -23.62 -40.79
C VAL A 165 18.48 -24.14 -41.64
N GLN A 166 18.90 -25.39 -41.41
CA GLN A 166 19.70 -26.12 -42.38
C GLN A 166 18.76 -26.53 -43.52
N PRO A 167 19.12 -26.28 -44.78
CA PRO A 167 18.36 -26.77 -45.91
C PRO A 167 18.67 -28.26 -46.12
N THR A 168 17.83 -29.11 -45.55
CA THR A 168 17.82 -30.53 -45.91
C THR A 168 16.55 -30.84 -46.67
N GLN A 169 16.78 -31.25 -47.90
CA GLN A 169 15.76 -31.81 -48.81
C GLN A 169 15.16 -33.07 -48.24
N SER A 170 13.90 -33.26 -48.58
CA SER A 170 13.14 -34.52 -48.55
C SER A 170 12.24 -34.77 -47.33
N GLY A 171 10.97 -34.53 -47.54
CA GLY A 171 9.75 -35.30 -47.21
C GLY A 171 9.64 -35.89 -45.81
N LYS A 172 8.75 -35.33 -45.07
CA LYS A 172 7.70 -35.87 -44.20
C LYS A 172 7.52 -35.06 -42.91
N GLU A 173 6.29 -34.63 -42.71
CA GLU A 173 5.66 -34.20 -41.46
C GLU A 173 6.42 -33.17 -40.59
N GLN A 174 6.15 -31.90 -40.83
CA GLN A 174 6.47 -30.81 -39.91
C GLN A 174 5.59 -30.91 -38.64
N ALA A 175 6.18 -31.47 -37.59
CA ALA A 175 5.68 -31.18 -36.23
C ALA A 175 6.00 -29.69 -35.94
N THR A 176 5.03 -28.83 -36.09
CA THR A 176 5.09 -27.42 -35.67
C THR A 176 5.32 -27.36 -34.17
N VAL A 177 6.56 -27.05 -33.78
CA VAL A 177 6.87 -26.67 -32.37
C VAL A 177 6.10 -25.38 -32.08
N LYS A 178 4.92 -25.53 -31.46
CA LYS A 178 4.12 -24.40 -30.99
C LYS A 178 4.94 -23.64 -29.91
N LYS A 179 5.19 -22.37 -30.18
CA LYS A 179 5.84 -21.48 -29.23
C LYS A 179 4.95 -21.41 -27.97
N LYS A 180 5.46 -21.90 -26.83
CA LYS A 180 4.73 -21.91 -25.56
C LYS A 180 4.44 -20.47 -25.14
N VAL A 181 3.18 -20.10 -25.01
CA VAL A 181 2.76 -18.76 -24.56
C VAL A 181 2.59 -18.81 -23.06
N VAL A 182 3.48 -18.14 -22.32
CA VAL A 182 3.44 -18.01 -20.86
C VAL A 182 2.90 -16.63 -20.50
N ARG A 183 1.95 -16.55 -19.59
CA ARG A 183 1.44 -15.29 -19.06
C ARG A 183 1.54 -15.26 -17.54
N ALA A 184 1.95 -14.12 -17.00
CA ALA A 184 1.90 -13.87 -15.56
C ALA A 184 0.46 -13.53 -15.11
N TYR A 185 0.05 -14.09 -13.99
CA TYR A 185 -1.23 -13.79 -13.37
C TYR A 185 -1.07 -12.64 -12.37
N ASN A 186 -1.69 -11.50 -12.67
CA ASN A 186 -1.70 -10.36 -11.76
C ASN A 186 -2.99 -10.36 -10.91
N ARG A 187 -2.86 -10.64 -9.62
CA ARG A 187 -3.99 -10.71 -8.67
C ARG A 187 -4.79 -9.41 -8.56
N GLN A 188 -4.20 -8.26 -8.87
CA GLN A 188 -4.87 -6.96 -8.72
C GLN A 188 -6.00 -6.72 -9.71
N VAL A 189 -6.04 -7.43 -10.82
CA VAL A 189 -7.13 -7.31 -11.81
C VAL A 189 -8.43 -7.94 -11.31
N VAL A 190 -8.40 -8.74 -10.24
CA VAL A 190 -9.50 -9.63 -9.84
C VAL A 190 -10.50 -9.00 -8.88
N PHE A 191 -10.09 -8.02 -8.07
CA PHE A 191 -10.97 -7.52 -7.00
C PHE A 191 -10.88 -6.01 -6.80
N GLN A 192 -11.96 -5.30 -7.15
CA GLN A 192 -12.20 -3.95 -6.63
C GLN A 192 -12.63 -4.13 -5.16
N ALA A 193 -11.74 -3.70 -4.28
CA ALA A 193 -11.85 -3.62 -2.84
C ALA A 193 -13.26 -3.83 -2.25
N LYS A 194 -13.61 -5.05 -1.89
CA LYS A 194 -14.63 -5.35 -0.90
C LYS A 194 -14.03 -6.30 0.13
N THR A 195 -14.19 -5.96 1.38
CA THR A 195 -13.87 -6.82 2.51
C THR A 195 -14.68 -8.11 2.40
N LEU A 196 -14.04 -9.27 2.50
CA LEU A 196 -14.72 -10.55 2.59
C LEU A 196 -15.23 -10.68 4.05
N GLN A 197 -16.54 -10.76 4.23
CA GLN A 197 -17.17 -10.78 5.55
C GLN A 197 -17.88 -12.09 5.86
N THR A 198 -18.17 -12.89 4.83
CA THR A 198 -18.90 -14.14 4.96
C THR A 198 -18.25 -15.25 4.14
N ASP A 199 -18.55 -16.52 4.48
CA ASP A 199 -18.12 -17.68 3.69
C ASP A 199 -18.62 -17.61 2.23
N ALA A 200 -19.81 -17.05 2.01
CA ALA A 200 -20.35 -16.82 0.68
C ALA A 200 -19.50 -15.81 -0.13
N ASP A 201 -18.95 -14.78 0.51
CA ASP A 201 -18.04 -13.83 -0.15
C ASP A 201 -16.72 -14.50 -0.55
N ILE A 202 -16.25 -15.45 0.27
CA ILE A 202 -15.04 -16.24 -0.02
C ILE A 202 -15.29 -17.15 -1.23
N ASP A 203 -16.42 -17.85 -1.27
CA ASP A 203 -16.78 -18.73 -2.37
C ASP A 203 -16.93 -17.97 -3.69
N ASP A 204 -17.59 -16.81 -3.68
CA ASP A 204 -17.73 -15.94 -4.86
C ASP A 204 -16.36 -15.40 -5.33
N TYR A 205 -15.48 -15.06 -4.40
CA TYR A 205 -14.11 -14.64 -4.70
C TYR A 205 -13.31 -15.77 -5.39
N VAL A 206 -13.34 -16.97 -4.82
CA VAL A 206 -12.63 -18.14 -5.35
C VAL A 206 -13.16 -18.51 -6.75
N GLU A 207 -14.48 -18.47 -6.97
CA GLU A 207 -15.10 -18.77 -8.27
C GLU A 207 -14.69 -17.73 -9.35
N LYS A 208 -14.57 -16.45 -8.98
CA LYS A 208 -14.07 -15.39 -9.88
C LYS A 208 -12.62 -15.62 -10.26
N ILE A 209 -11.76 -15.94 -9.30
CA ILE A 209 -10.34 -16.29 -9.57
C ILE A 209 -10.27 -17.50 -10.51
N ARG A 210 -11.02 -18.56 -10.21
CA ARG A 210 -11.07 -19.78 -11.01
C ARG A 210 -11.50 -19.50 -12.45
N SER A 211 -12.52 -18.67 -12.63
CA SER A 211 -13.04 -18.29 -13.96
C SER A 211 -12.01 -17.50 -14.77
N GLN A 212 -11.29 -16.57 -14.13
CA GLN A 212 -10.23 -15.80 -14.79
C GLN A 212 -9.03 -16.66 -15.17
N LEU A 213 -8.58 -17.53 -14.28
CA LEU A 213 -7.48 -18.47 -14.58
C LEU A 213 -7.86 -19.41 -15.74
N LYS A 214 -9.10 -19.91 -15.78
CA LYS A 214 -9.60 -20.71 -16.91
C LYS A 214 -9.63 -19.92 -18.22
N GLN A 215 -9.98 -18.63 -18.16
CA GLN A 215 -10.00 -17.76 -19.34
C GLN A 215 -8.58 -17.48 -19.85
N LEU A 216 -7.62 -17.25 -18.94
CA LEU A 216 -6.21 -17.08 -19.31
C LEU A 216 -5.62 -18.34 -19.92
N LEU A 217 -5.91 -19.53 -19.36
CA LEU A 217 -5.44 -20.82 -19.89
C LEU A 217 -5.99 -21.15 -21.29
N LYS A 218 -7.11 -20.54 -21.72
CA LYS A 218 -7.57 -20.66 -23.11
C LYS A 218 -6.65 -19.96 -24.11
N ASN A 219 -5.88 -18.95 -23.63
CA ASN A 219 -5.07 -18.06 -24.48
C ASN A 219 -3.57 -18.18 -24.21
N CYS A 220 -3.15 -19.11 -23.34
CA CYS A 220 -1.75 -19.39 -23.03
C CYS A 220 -1.58 -20.85 -22.61
N ASP A 221 -0.34 -21.37 -22.75
CA ASP A 221 -0.02 -22.76 -22.40
C ASP A 221 0.38 -22.92 -20.92
N GLU A 222 0.75 -21.82 -20.27
CA GLU A 222 1.19 -21.79 -18.87
C GLU A 222 0.89 -20.43 -18.23
N ILE A 223 0.45 -20.46 -16.95
CA ILE A 223 0.27 -19.28 -16.13
C ILE A 223 1.27 -19.34 -14.99
N LYS A 224 2.12 -18.31 -14.84
CA LYS A 224 2.96 -18.13 -13.65
C LYS A 224 2.12 -17.41 -12.57
N LEU A 225 2.09 -17.98 -11.38
CA LEU A 225 1.50 -17.36 -10.18
C LEU A 225 2.63 -16.61 -9.47
N ASN A 226 2.50 -15.29 -9.39
CA ASN A 226 3.42 -14.41 -8.65
C ASN A 226 2.83 -14.06 -7.29
#